data_0806a5573ad31df6249b2cd4831048e8
#
_entry.id   0806a5573ad31df6249b2cd4831048e8
#
_cell.length_a   1.000
_cell.length_b   1.000
_cell.length_c   1.000
_cell.angle_alpha   90.00
_cell.angle_beta   90.00
_cell.angle_gamma   90.00
#
_symmetry.space_group_name_H-M   'P 1'
#
loop_
_entity.id
_entity.type
_entity.pdbx_description
1 polymer ?
#
loop_
_entity_poly.entity_id
_entity_poly.type
_entity_poly.pdbx_seq_one_letter_code
_entity_poly.pdbx_strand_id
1 'polypeptide(L)'
;GYAPSMICKVCGWISNCDRCDALMTVHKNPLKLHCHHCEAQKPYPSKCPSCGSDNFLTYGFGTERVEEFLRGHFTNTKTLRIDSDSTRKKESLNEYFDEIKKGEPIILLGTQLLAKGHHFPNVTLVGIIDADSGLFSADFRGSERVAQLMTQVAGRAGRDKKPGRVILQSYCLDHPQIEEIITGSYEKFAKKLLEERKSYKIPPFSFQAKIFAESPKSLVSRDFILKLLNQSKIEKQISSNVRIVGPLPSI
;
A
#
# COMPACT_ATOMS: atom_id res chain seq x y z
N GLY A 1 1.68 10.44 -3.19
CA GLY A 1 1.88 11.31 -2.03
C GLY A 1 3.32 11.33 -1.52
N TYR A 2 3.65 12.29 -0.64
CA TYR A 2 5.01 12.46 -0.06
C TYR A 2 5.27 11.47 1.09
N ALA A 3 4.32 11.34 2.01
CA ALA A 3 4.38 10.36 3.09
C ALA A 3 2.98 9.83 3.43
N PRO A 4 2.85 8.52 3.72
CA PRO A 4 1.56 7.90 4.04
C PRO A 4 0.87 8.47 5.27
N SER A 5 1.63 8.96 6.26
CA SER A 5 1.07 9.57 7.46
C SER A 5 2.00 10.61 8.09
N MET A 6 1.44 11.38 9.02
CA MET A 6 2.14 12.36 9.83
C MET A 6 1.82 12.11 11.31
N ILE A 7 2.86 12.17 12.15
CA ILE A 7 2.78 11.90 13.58
C ILE A 7 3.39 13.08 14.34
N CYS A 8 2.75 13.52 15.41
CA CYS A 8 3.36 14.48 16.34
C CYS A 8 4.38 13.76 17.23
N LYS A 9 5.63 14.21 17.24
CA LYS A 9 6.70 13.61 18.03
C LYS A 9 6.50 13.79 19.55
N VAL A 10 5.70 14.77 19.96
CA VAL A 10 5.50 15.11 21.38
C VAL A 10 4.39 14.29 22.02
N CYS A 11 3.22 14.21 21.37
CA CYS A 11 2.05 13.55 21.96
C CYS A 11 1.59 12.29 21.21
N GLY A 12 2.24 11.90 20.10
CA GLY A 12 1.85 10.74 19.32
C GLY A 12 0.57 10.93 18.48
N TRP A 13 0.02 12.17 18.41
CA TRP A 13 -1.11 12.42 17.52
C TRP A 13 -0.80 12.04 16.09
N ILE A 14 -1.73 11.34 15.44
CA ILE A 14 -1.61 10.88 14.05
C ILE A 14 -2.66 11.59 13.20
N SER A 15 -2.28 11.96 11.96
CA SER A 15 -3.17 12.62 11.01
C SER A 15 -4.22 11.66 10.46
N ASN A 16 -5.35 11.54 11.14
CA ASN A 16 -6.51 10.78 10.68
C ASN A 16 -7.48 11.67 9.89
N CYS A 17 -8.24 11.04 9.00
CA CYS A 17 -9.32 11.70 8.28
C CYS A 17 -10.55 11.83 9.19
N ASP A 18 -11.17 13.02 9.23
CA ASP A 18 -12.39 13.24 10.04
C ASP A 18 -13.62 12.60 9.42
N ARG A 19 -13.55 12.17 8.14
CA ARG A 19 -14.70 11.60 7.43
C ARG A 19 -14.74 10.08 7.48
N CYS A 20 -13.57 9.41 7.50
CA CYS A 20 -13.52 7.96 7.35
C CYS A 20 -12.45 7.27 8.20
N ASP A 21 -11.84 7.98 9.14
CA ASP A 21 -10.80 7.51 10.07
C ASP A 21 -9.52 6.94 9.41
N ALA A 22 -9.43 6.91 8.08
CA ALA A 22 -8.22 6.51 7.38
C ALA A 22 -7.08 7.50 7.63
N LEU A 23 -5.85 7.03 7.52
CA LEU A 23 -4.68 7.90 7.60
C LEU A 23 -4.67 8.92 6.44
N MET A 24 -4.32 10.16 6.75
CA MET A 24 -4.16 11.19 5.73
C MET A 24 -2.72 11.22 5.23
N THR A 25 -2.59 11.08 3.92
CA THR A 25 -1.31 11.16 3.22
C THR A 25 -0.85 12.62 3.12
N VAL A 26 0.42 12.86 3.43
CA VAL A 26 1.06 14.16 3.23
C VAL A 26 1.42 14.32 1.75
N HIS A 27 1.00 15.42 1.15
CA HIS A 27 1.45 15.88 -0.16
C HIS A 27 2.29 17.13 0.01
N LYS A 28 3.38 17.28 -0.77
CA LYS A 28 4.30 18.40 -0.65
C LYS A 28 3.93 19.55 -1.61
N ASN A 29 3.45 19.21 -2.80
CA ASN A 29 3.12 20.17 -3.85
C ASN A 29 1.68 19.96 -4.37
N PRO A 30 0.70 20.75 -3.90
CA PRO A 30 0.75 21.70 -2.78
C PRO A 30 0.84 20.98 -1.43
N LEU A 31 1.39 21.71 -0.41
CA LEU A 31 1.51 21.17 0.95
C LEU A 31 0.12 21.01 1.59
N LYS A 32 -0.32 19.76 1.71
CA LYS A 32 -1.64 19.41 2.24
C LYS A 32 -1.68 17.98 2.76
N LEU A 33 -2.71 17.68 3.53
CA LEU A 33 -3.13 16.32 3.89
C LEU A 33 -4.27 15.87 2.96
N HIS A 34 -4.16 14.68 2.40
CA HIS A 34 -5.16 14.10 1.50
C HIS A 34 -5.51 12.68 1.91
N CYS A 35 -6.77 12.40 2.09
CA CYS A 35 -7.29 11.07 2.32
C CYS A 35 -7.55 10.39 0.98
N HIS A 36 -6.78 9.38 0.63
CA HIS A 36 -6.98 8.61 -0.60
C HIS A 36 -8.16 7.62 -0.54
N HIS A 37 -8.83 7.53 0.62
CA HIS A 37 -10.02 6.69 0.78
C HIS A 37 -11.32 7.44 0.43
N CYS A 38 -11.50 8.64 0.99
CA CYS A 38 -12.72 9.44 0.78
C CYS A 38 -12.48 10.78 0.08
N GLU A 39 -11.27 11.01 -0.46
CA GLU A 39 -10.86 12.21 -1.18
C GLU A 39 -10.90 13.51 -0.34
N ALA A 40 -11.09 13.42 0.97
CA ALA A 40 -11.06 14.59 1.85
C ALA A 40 -9.68 15.23 1.86
N GLN A 41 -9.62 16.55 1.84
CA GLN A 41 -8.38 17.31 1.88
C GLN A 41 -8.39 18.29 3.07
N LYS A 42 -7.22 18.45 3.70
CA LYS A 42 -6.99 19.41 4.77
C LYS A 42 -5.69 20.17 4.53
N PRO A 43 -5.57 21.40 4.98
CA PRO A 43 -4.29 22.07 5.00
C PRO A 43 -3.31 21.30 5.91
N TYR A 44 -2.03 21.36 5.61
CA TYR A 44 -0.99 20.86 6.50
C TYR A 44 -0.98 21.70 7.78
N PRO A 45 -1.15 21.12 8.98
CA PRO A 45 -1.22 21.89 10.21
C PRO A 45 0.14 22.46 10.58
N SER A 46 0.20 23.73 10.93
CA SER A 46 1.40 24.37 11.46
C SER A 46 1.69 23.95 12.91
N LYS A 47 0.63 23.59 13.66
CA LYS A 47 0.71 23.13 15.05
C LYS A 47 -0.17 21.89 15.23
N CYS A 48 0.27 21.01 16.11
CA CYS A 48 -0.47 19.80 16.47
C CYS A 48 -1.85 20.15 17.05
N PRO A 49 -2.95 19.63 16.50
CA PRO A 49 -4.29 19.89 17.03
C PRO A 49 -4.50 19.39 18.46
N SER A 50 -3.68 18.44 18.91
CA SER A 50 -3.80 17.82 20.25
C SER A 50 -2.98 18.55 21.30
N CYS A 51 -1.70 18.89 21.02
CA CYS A 51 -0.80 19.45 22.03
C CYS A 51 -0.17 20.80 21.66
N GLY A 52 -0.47 21.37 20.49
CA GLY A 52 0.05 22.66 20.06
C GLY A 52 1.52 22.67 19.58
N SER A 53 2.24 21.55 19.63
CA SER A 53 3.63 21.44 19.17
C SER A 53 3.70 21.52 17.63
N ASP A 54 4.79 22.07 17.12
CA ASP A 54 5.13 22.11 15.69
C ASP A 54 6.05 20.96 15.25
N ASN A 55 6.41 20.07 16.19
CA ASN A 55 7.36 18.98 15.94
C ASN A 55 6.66 17.75 15.35
N PHE A 56 6.62 17.68 14.02
CA PHE A 56 6.02 16.58 13.29
C PHE A 56 7.07 15.66 12.66
N LEU A 57 6.71 14.38 12.56
CA LEU A 57 7.41 13.38 11.79
C LEU A 57 6.48 12.90 10.66
N THR A 58 6.95 12.98 9.42
CA THR A 58 6.30 12.30 8.30
C THR A 58 6.82 10.88 8.23
N TYR A 59 5.92 9.89 8.37
CA TYR A 59 6.27 8.49 8.42
C TYR A 59 6.02 7.80 7.07
N GLY A 60 6.97 6.90 6.70
CA GLY A 60 6.92 6.11 5.47
C GLY A 60 7.47 6.83 4.23
N PHE A 61 7.54 6.08 3.13
CA PHE A 61 8.07 6.55 1.86
C PHE A 61 6.95 6.68 0.84
N GLY A 62 6.44 7.89 0.64
CA GLY A 62 5.54 8.17 -0.47
C GLY A 62 6.30 8.30 -1.79
N THR A 63 5.61 8.08 -2.90
CA THR A 63 6.18 8.15 -4.25
C THR A 63 6.82 9.51 -4.56
N GLU A 64 6.27 10.62 -4.07
CA GLU A 64 6.84 11.97 -4.25
C GLU A 64 8.21 12.12 -3.56
N ARG A 65 8.34 11.58 -2.35
CA ARG A 65 9.61 11.63 -1.60
C ARG A 65 10.70 10.79 -2.27
N VAL A 66 10.33 9.61 -2.76
CA VAL A 66 11.25 8.74 -3.50
C VAL A 66 11.66 9.39 -4.82
N GLU A 67 10.72 10.02 -5.52
CA GLU A 67 10.99 10.77 -6.76
C GLU A 67 11.99 11.91 -6.52
N GLU A 68 11.77 12.70 -5.47
CA GLU A 68 12.67 13.81 -5.10
C GLU A 68 14.09 13.30 -4.82
N PHE A 69 14.19 12.21 -4.04
CA PHE A 69 15.47 11.58 -3.74
C PHE A 69 16.18 11.07 -5.01
N LEU A 70 15.47 10.35 -5.87
CA LEU A 70 16.06 9.81 -7.11
C LEU A 70 16.50 10.90 -8.07
N ARG A 71 15.72 11.95 -8.25
CA ARG A 71 16.11 13.11 -9.08
C ARG A 71 17.33 13.83 -8.55
N GLY A 72 17.49 13.93 -7.23
CA GLY A 72 18.66 14.54 -6.61
C GLY A 72 19.94 13.72 -6.78
N HIS A 73 19.84 12.39 -6.81
CA HIS A 73 20.98 11.49 -6.92
C HIS A 73 21.31 11.10 -8.38
N PHE A 74 20.32 11.03 -9.24
CA PHE A 74 20.46 10.63 -10.64
C PHE A 74 20.10 11.77 -11.57
N THR A 75 20.85 12.87 -11.47
CA THR A 75 20.57 14.14 -12.20
C THR A 75 20.56 13.99 -13.72
N ASN A 76 21.34 13.04 -14.25
CA ASN A 76 21.45 12.79 -15.69
C ASN A 76 20.48 11.70 -16.19
N THR A 77 19.60 11.19 -15.32
CA THR A 77 18.66 10.13 -15.69
C THR A 77 17.23 10.61 -15.47
N LYS A 78 16.40 10.49 -16.50
CA LYS A 78 15.00 10.88 -16.41
C LYS A 78 14.26 9.99 -15.42
N THR A 79 13.56 10.59 -14.46
CA THR A 79 12.69 9.88 -13.52
C THR A 79 11.24 10.15 -13.86
N LEU A 80 10.46 9.09 -14.10
CA LEU A 80 9.02 9.13 -14.36
C LEU A 80 8.26 8.46 -13.23
N ARG A 81 7.30 9.18 -12.66
CA ARG A 81 6.42 8.67 -11.63
C ARG A 81 5.05 8.29 -12.20
N ILE A 82 4.65 7.05 -11.98
CA ILE A 82 3.38 6.47 -12.41
C ILE A 82 2.64 5.94 -11.18
N ASP A 83 1.76 6.75 -10.62
CA ASP A 83 0.90 6.38 -9.51
C ASP A 83 -0.55 6.83 -9.76
N SER A 84 -1.45 6.54 -8.82
CA SER A 84 -2.88 6.90 -8.96
C SER A 84 -3.09 8.40 -9.16
N ASP A 85 -2.22 9.24 -8.60
CA ASP A 85 -2.33 10.70 -8.71
C ASP A 85 -1.85 11.20 -10.07
N SER A 86 -0.78 10.59 -10.61
CA SER A 86 -0.21 10.98 -11.92
C SER A 86 -1.00 10.41 -13.10
N THR A 87 -1.75 9.31 -12.91
CA THR A 87 -2.46 8.60 -13.99
C THR A 87 -3.94 8.90 -14.10
N ARG A 88 -4.47 9.85 -13.33
CA ARG A 88 -5.88 10.28 -13.43
C ARG A 88 -6.29 10.76 -14.83
N LYS A 89 -5.35 11.20 -15.66
CA LYS A 89 -5.56 11.53 -17.07
C LYS A 89 -5.08 10.37 -17.95
N LYS A 90 -5.98 9.75 -18.72
CA LYS A 90 -5.66 8.64 -19.64
C LYS A 90 -4.58 9.00 -20.67
N GLU A 91 -4.50 10.25 -21.08
CA GLU A 91 -3.51 10.76 -22.03
C GLU A 91 -2.08 10.67 -21.47
N SER A 92 -1.89 10.89 -20.16
CA SER A 92 -0.56 10.84 -19.54
C SER A 92 0.08 9.44 -19.53
N LEU A 93 -0.71 8.37 -19.51
CA LEU A 93 -0.16 7.00 -19.58
C LEU A 93 0.46 6.68 -20.92
N ASN A 94 -0.17 7.10 -22.02
CA ASN A 94 0.36 6.88 -23.38
C ASN A 94 1.67 7.65 -23.57
N GLU A 95 1.76 8.88 -23.11
CA GLU A 95 2.99 9.69 -23.15
C GLU A 95 4.15 9.01 -22.39
N TYR A 96 3.88 8.41 -21.22
CA TYR A 96 4.88 7.64 -20.48
C TYR A 96 5.36 6.41 -21.26
N PHE A 97 4.46 5.68 -21.92
CA PHE A 97 4.84 4.53 -22.72
C PHE A 97 5.65 4.92 -23.98
N ASP A 98 5.32 6.01 -24.59
CA ASP A 98 6.07 6.51 -25.76
C ASP A 98 7.47 6.96 -25.35
N GLU A 99 7.61 7.53 -24.16
CA GLU A 99 8.93 7.88 -23.62
C GLU A 99 9.78 6.63 -23.31
N ILE A 100 9.18 5.60 -22.73
CA ILE A 100 9.87 4.33 -22.44
C ILE A 100 10.32 3.63 -23.73
N LYS A 101 9.55 3.71 -24.80
CA LYS A 101 9.87 3.10 -26.11
C LYS A 101 11.08 3.74 -26.78
N LYS A 102 11.47 4.96 -26.43
CA LYS A 102 12.66 5.62 -26.98
C LYS A 102 13.96 4.89 -26.66
N GLY A 103 13.94 4.02 -25.63
CA GLY A 103 15.08 3.17 -25.27
C GLY A 103 16.22 3.88 -24.52
N GLU A 104 16.02 5.12 -24.11
CA GLU A 104 16.97 5.85 -23.28
C GLU A 104 16.94 5.35 -21.82
N PRO A 105 18.05 5.47 -21.07
CA PRO A 105 18.07 5.15 -19.66
C PRO A 105 17.03 5.97 -18.88
N ILE A 106 16.14 5.28 -18.16
CA ILE A 106 15.03 5.91 -17.44
C ILE A 106 14.78 5.21 -16.11
N ILE A 107 14.40 5.95 -15.10
CA ILE A 107 13.94 5.43 -13.82
C ILE A 107 12.42 5.53 -13.79
N LEU A 108 11.75 4.38 -13.68
CA LEU A 108 10.30 4.32 -13.47
C LEU A 108 10.01 4.13 -12.00
N LEU A 109 9.23 5.03 -11.43
CA LEU A 109 8.77 4.97 -10.05
C LEU A 109 7.25 4.81 -10.03
N GLY A 110 6.76 3.84 -9.27
CA GLY A 110 5.32 3.68 -9.14
C GLY A 110 4.93 2.70 -8.04
N THR A 111 3.61 2.54 -7.89
CA THR A 111 3.00 1.57 -7.00
C THR A 111 2.72 0.27 -7.76
N GLN A 112 1.89 -0.60 -7.18
CA GLN A 112 1.50 -1.89 -7.80
C GLN A 112 0.94 -1.78 -9.23
N LEU A 113 0.55 -0.57 -9.66
CA LEU A 113 0.08 -0.31 -11.03
C LEU A 113 1.14 -0.64 -12.08
N LEU A 114 2.42 -0.37 -11.82
CA LEU A 114 3.53 -0.72 -12.71
C LEU A 114 3.74 -2.23 -12.85
N ALA A 115 3.41 -2.99 -11.82
CA ALA A 115 3.55 -4.44 -11.81
C ALA A 115 2.46 -5.16 -12.62
N LYS A 116 1.29 -4.54 -12.79
CA LYS A 116 0.13 -5.15 -13.44
C LYS A 116 0.05 -4.76 -14.93
N GLY A 117 0.16 -5.76 -15.80
CA GLY A 117 -0.32 -5.64 -17.20
C GLY A 117 0.62 -4.96 -18.21
N HIS A 118 1.71 -4.32 -17.80
CA HIS A 118 2.59 -3.62 -18.72
C HIS A 118 3.88 -4.40 -18.99
N HIS A 119 4.28 -4.48 -20.22
CA HIS A 119 5.52 -5.14 -20.64
C HIS A 119 6.63 -4.09 -20.81
N PHE A 120 7.71 -4.24 -20.05
CA PHE A 120 8.90 -3.39 -20.12
C PHE A 120 10.09 -4.27 -20.56
N PRO A 121 10.40 -4.35 -21.86
CA PRO A 121 11.38 -5.34 -22.37
C PRO A 121 12.82 -5.08 -21.91
N ASN A 122 13.18 -3.84 -21.62
CA ASN A 122 14.57 -3.44 -21.31
C ASN A 122 14.84 -3.18 -19.84
N VAL A 123 14.04 -3.74 -18.92
CA VAL A 123 14.27 -3.57 -17.47
C VAL A 123 15.45 -4.42 -17.01
N THR A 124 16.50 -3.78 -16.57
CA THR A 124 17.72 -4.42 -16.03
C THR A 124 17.79 -4.41 -14.51
N LEU A 125 17.08 -3.49 -13.86
CA LEU A 125 17.06 -3.36 -12.41
C LEU A 125 15.63 -3.08 -11.92
N VAL A 126 15.24 -3.77 -10.85
CA VAL A 126 13.99 -3.46 -10.14
C VAL A 126 14.28 -3.30 -8.66
N GLY A 127 13.82 -2.19 -8.08
CA GLY A 127 13.87 -1.93 -6.64
C GLY A 127 12.48 -2.04 -6.02
N ILE A 128 12.35 -2.84 -4.96
CA ILE A 128 11.15 -2.88 -4.12
C ILE A 128 11.46 -2.18 -2.80
N ILE A 129 10.84 -1.04 -2.58
CA ILE A 129 11.04 -0.20 -1.40
C ILE A 129 9.96 -0.55 -0.38
N ASP A 130 10.36 -0.69 0.90
CA ASP A 130 9.45 -0.97 2.01
C ASP A 130 8.59 -2.25 1.78
N ALA A 131 9.25 -3.38 1.65
CA ALA A 131 8.55 -4.67 1.55
C ALA A 131 7.81 -5.03 2.83
N ASP A 132 8.25 -4.48 3.98
CA ASP A 132 7.70 -4.79 5.30
C ASP A 132 6.25 -4.36 5.45
N SER A 133 5.87 -3.20 4.93
CA SER A 133 4.47 -2.73 4.99
C SER A 133 3.49 -3.67 4.29
N GLY A 134 3.93 -4.38 3.27
CA GLY A 134 3.14 -5.41 2.62
C GLY A 134 3.16 -6.76 3.35
N LEU A 135 4.34 -7.20 3.79
CA LEU A 135 4.53 -8.49 4.46
C LEU A 135 3.84 -8.55 5.83
N PHE A 136 3.92 -7.48 6.60
CA PHE A 136 3.35 -7.37 7.95
C PHE A 136 2.00 -6.62 7.98
N SER A 137 1.33 -6.56 6.84
CA SER A 137 -0.01 -6.01 6.74
C SER A 137 -1.01 -6.81 7.58
N ALA A 138 -1.99 -6.12 8.18
CA ALA A 138 -3.14 -6.77 8.82
C ALA A 138 -4.05 -7.54 7.82
N ASP A 139 -3.90 -7.30 6.52
CA ASP A 139 -4.56 -8.09 5.48
C ASP A 139 -3.82 -9.43 5.31
N PHE A 140 -4.51 -10.54 5.57
CA PHE A 140 -3.96 -11.90 5.41
C PHE A 140 -3.41 -12.21 4.00
N ARG A 141 -3.71 -11.36 3.01
CA ARG A 141 -3.17 -11.43 1.65
C ARG A 141 -1.88 -10.61 1.46
N GLY A 142 -1.42 -9.90 2.49
CA GLY A 142 -0.28 -8.99 2.38
C GLY A 142 0.97 -9.70 1.86
N SER A 143 1.39 -10.76 2.52
CA SER A 143 2.56 -11.58 2.15
C SER A 143 2.42 -12.20 0.75
N GLU A 144 1.22 -12.70 0.40
CA GLU A 144 0.94 -13.23 -0.93
C GLU A 144 1.12 -12.17 -2.02
N ARG A 145 0.61 -10.95 -1.79
CA ARG A 145 0.76 -9.84 -2.75
C ARG A 145 2.21 -9.45 -2.96
N VAL A 146 3.01 -9.41 -1.88
CA VAL A 146 4.44 -9.12 -1.99
C VAL A 146 5.16 -10.22 -2.78
N ALA A 147 4.90 -11.48 -2.48
CA ALA A 147 5.49 -12.61 -3.21
C ALA A 147 5.09 -12.64 -4.68
N GLN A 148 3.82 -12.37 -5.00
CA GLN A 148 3.35 -12.21 -6.38
C GLN A 148 4.04 -11.07 -7.10
N LEU A 149 4.15 -9.91 -6.44
CA LEU A 149 4.85 -8.75 -6.99
C LEU A 149 6.31 -9.09 -7.30
N MET A 150 7.02 -9.69 -6.34
CA MET A 150 8.42 -10.10 -6.53
C MET A 150 8.58 -11.07 -7.69
N THR A 151 7.72 -12.08 -7.78
CA THR A 151 7.74 -13.06 -8.87
C THR A 151 7.49 -12.40 -10.23
N GLN A 152 6.52 -11.49 -10.30
CA GLN A 152 6.22 -10.75 -11.53
C GLN A 152 7.38 -9.89 -11.97
N VAL A 153 8.03 -9.23 -11.03
CA VAL A 153 9.13 -8.32 -11.26
C VAL A 153 10.41 -9.07 -11.59
N ALA A 154 10.73 -10.14 -10.85
CA ALA A 154 11.85 -11.03 -11.16
C ALA A 154 11.75 -11.67 -12.54
N GLY A 155 10.51 -12.08 -12.92
CA GLY A 155 10.25 -12.60 -14.26
C GLY A 155 10.33 -11.57 -15.39
N ARG A 156 10.43 -10.27 -15.07
CA ARG A 156 10.64 -9.18 -16.06
C ARG A 156 12.10 -8.75 -16.17
N ALA A 157 12.81 -8.78 -15.05
CA ALA A 157 14.24 -8.52 -15.02
C ALA A 157 14.98 -9.69 -15.71
N GLY A 158 15.54 -9.47 -16.88
CA GLY A 158 16.38 -10.46 -17.56
C GLY A 158 15.72 -11.34 -18.63
N ARG A 159 14.55 -10.97 -19.16
CA ARG A 159 13.93 -11.69 -20.30
C ARG A 159 14.66 -11.51 -21.62
N ASP A 160 15.38 -10.39 -21.81
CA ASP A 160 16.27 -10.17 -22.93
C ASP A 160 17.71 -10.51 -22.57
N LYS A 161 18.62 -10.43 -23.52
CA LYS A 161 20.05 -10.83 -23.45
C LYS A 161 20.86 -10.28 -22.26
N LYS A 162 20.26 -9.45 -21.38
CA LYS A 162 20.92 -8.87 -20.20
C LYS A 162 20.32 -9.46 -18.92
N PRO A 163 21.14 -9.98 -17.99
CA PRO A 163 20.66 -10.46 -16.70
C PRO A 163 20.03 -9.29 -15.90
N GLY A 164 18.83 -9.50 -15.41
CA GLY A 164 18.16 -8.53 -14.57
C GLY A 164 18.47 -8.74 -13.09
N ARG A 165 18.48 -7.64 -12.33
CA ARG A 165 18.67 -7.65 -10.87
C ARG A 165 17.40 -7.16 -10.18
N VAL A 166 17.03 -7.81 -9.08
CA VAL A 166 15.98 -7.34 -8.16
C VAL A 166 16.63 -7.00 -6.81
N ILE A 167 16.35 -5.82 -6.30
CA ILE A 167 16.77 -5.36 -4.98
C ILE A 167 15.53 -5.20 -4.12
N LEU A 168 15.53 -5.86 -2.97
CA LEU A 168 14.47 -5.75 -1.96
C LEU A 168 14.99 -4.98 -0.76
N GLN A 169 14.28 -3.93 -0.35
CA GLN A 169 14.53 -3.21 0.88
C GLN A 169 13.58 -3.67 1.97
N SER A 170 14.12 -4.10 3.10
CA SER A 170 13.39 -4.51 4.30
C SER A 170 14.18 -4.18 5.56
N TYR A 171 13.51 -3.92 6.66
CA TYR A 171 14.11 -3.82 8.01
C TYR A 171 14.22 -5.19 8.69
N CYS A 172 13.54 -6.21 8.17
CA CYS A 172 13.41 -7.55 8.76
C CYS A 172 13.99 -8.62 7.82
N LEU A 173 15.22 -8.44 7.31
CA LEU A 173 15.84 -9.35 6.33
C LEU A 173 15.95 -10.80 6.83
N ASP A 174 16.09 -11.00 8.13
CA ASP A 174 16.18 -12.32 8.77
C ASP A 174 14.80 -12.99 8.97
N HIS A 175 13.70 -12.34 8.53
CA HIS A 175 12.38 -12.92 8.67
C HIS A 175 12.19 -14.10 7.69
N PRO A 176 11.73 -15.28 8.16
CA PRO A 176 11.64 -16.50 7.34
C PRO A 176 10.85 -16.33 6.05
N GLN A 177 9.81 -15.52 6.05
CA GLN A 177 9.02 -15.24 4.83
C GLN A 177 9.83 -14.45 3.78
N ILE A 178 10.71 -13.55 4.20
CA ILE A 178 11.58 -12.80 3.28
C ILE A 178 12.61 -13.75 2.66
N GLU A 179 13.26 -14.56 3.46
CA GLU A 179 14.21 -15.57 2.98
C GLU A 179 13.55 -16.52 1.98
N GLU A 180 12.36 -17.02 2.28
CA GLU A 180 11.61 -17.89 1.38
C GLU A 180 11.23 -17.24 0.06
N ILE A 181 10.87 -15.95 0.08
CA ILE A 181 10.53 -15.21 -1.13
C ILE A 181 11.78 -14.99 -2.00
N ILE A 182 12.95 -14.74 -1.38
CA ILE A 182 14.20 -14.46 -2.10
C ILE A 182 14.84 -15.73 -2.65
N THR A 183 14.89 -16.80 -1.85
CA THR A 183 15.63 -18.03 -2.17
C THR A 183 14.75 -19.14 -2.72
N GLY A 184 13.46 -19.09 -2.41
CA GLY A 184 12.48 -20.10 -2.76
C GLY A 184 11.79 -19.86 -4.11
N SER A 185 11.01 -20.85 -4.54
CA SER A 185 10.05 -20.65 -5.62
C SER A 185 8.74 -20.14 -5.05
N TYR A 186 8.01 -19.33 -5.84
CA TYR A 186 6.65 -18.89 -5.48
C TYR A 186 5.75 -20.07 -5.08
N GLU A 187 5.91 -21.22 -5.72
CA GLU A 187 5.12 -22.42 -5.42
C GLU A 187 5.37 -22.94 -3.99
N LYS A 188 6.63 -23.00 -3.54
CA LYS A 188 6.96 -23.40 -2.17
C LYS A 188 6.39 -22.42 -1.15
N PHE A 189 6.56 -21.13 -1.40
CA PHE A 189 5.99 -20.07 -0.57
C PHE A 189 4.46 -20.17 -0.48
N ALA A 190 3.78 -20.35 -1.61
CA ALA A 190 2.33 -20.46 -1.66
C ALA A 190 1.79 -21.70 -0.91
N LYS A 191 2.48 -22.85 -1.00
CA LYS A 191 2.14 -24.06 -0.24
C LYS A 191 2.22 -23.81 1.26
N LYS A 192 3.30 -23.23 1.75
CA LYS A 192 3.45 -22.92 3.17
C LYS A 192 2.39 -21.93 3.65
N LEU A 193 2.12 -20.89 2.88
CA LEU A 193 1.08 -19.93 3.19
C LEU A 193 -0.31 -20.58 3.25
N LEU A 194 -0.60 -21.55 2.39
CA LEU A 194 -1.85 -22.33 2.44
C LEU A 194 -1.95 -23.20 3.69
N GLU A 195 -0.85 -23.83 4.13
CA GLU A 195 -0.81 -24.60 5.38
C GLU A 195 -1.08 -23.71 6.59
N GLU A 196 -0.46 -22.54 6.63
CA GLU A 196 -0.69 -21.51 7.64
C GLU A 196 -2.16 -21.06 7.66
N ARG A 197 -2.75 -20.75 6.51
CA ARG A 197 -4.17 -20.38 6.38
C ARG A 197 -5.11 -21.49 6.82
N LYS A 198 -4.76 -22.73 6.57
CA LYS A 198 -5.51 -23.89 7.02
C LYS A 198 -5.51 -24.00 8.55
N SER A 199 -4.35 -23.81 9.19
CA SER A 199 -4.24 -23.87 10.64
C SER A 199 -5.05 -22.78 11.35
N TYR A 200 -5.07 -21.56 10.77
CA TYR A 200 -5.83 -20.41 11.29
C TYR A 200 -7.29 -20.36 10.82
N LYS A 201 -7.72 -21.31 10.01
CA LYS A 201 -9.08 -21.34 9.41
C LYS A 201 -9.46 -20.02 8.74
N ILE A 202 -8.57 -19.49 7.91
CA ILE A 202 -8.82 -18.30 7.09
C ILE A 202 -8.89 -18.68 5.61
N PRO A 203 -9.39 -17.80 4.71
CA PRO A 203 -9.56 -18.14 3.31
C PRO A 203 -8.28 -18.70 2.64
N PRO A 204 -8.39 -19.76 1.81
CA PRO A 204 -9.61 -20.37 1.23
C PRO A 204 -10.29 -21.45 2.08
N PHE A 205 -9.82 -21.74 3.29
CA PHE A 205 -10.37 -22.79 4.17
C PHE A 205 -11.58 -22.31 5.00
N SER A 206 -11.94 -21.06 4.89
CA SER A 206 -13.17 -20.45 5.42
C SER A 206 -13.63 -19.34 4.49
N PHE A 207 -14.82 -18.80 4.75
CA PHE A 207 -15.35 -17.65 4.05
C PHE A 207 -15.29 -16.43 4.95
N GLN A 208 -14.95 -15.28 4.38
CA GLN A 208 -14.98 -14.01 5.08
C GLN A 208 -15.81 -13.00 4.30
N ALA A 209 -16.66 -12.26 5.02
CA ALA A 209 -17.38 -11.13 4.49
C ALA A 209 -17.04 -9.90 5.33
N LYS A 210 -16.73 -8.79 4.68
CA LYS A 210 -16.46 -7.51 5.33
C LYS A 210 -17.57 -6.54 4.99
N ILE A 211 -18.25 -6.02 6.01
CA ILE A 211 -19.29 -5.02 5.85
C ILE A 211 -18.69 -3.67 6.22
N PHE A 212 -18.83 -2.71 5.33
CA PHE A 212 -18.40 -1.33 5.53
C PHE A 212 -19.60 -0.42 5.66
N ALA A 213 -19.51 0.55 6.54
CA ALA A 213 -20.41 1.68 6.59
C ALA A 213 -19.60 2.96 6.64
N GLU A 214 -19.93 3.88 5.75
CA GLU A 214 -19.27 5.18 5.62
C GLU A 214 -20.25 6.30 5.89
N SER A 215 -19.82 7.32 6.62
CA SER A 215 -20.61 8.52 6.90
C SER A 215 -19.68 9.69 7.16
N PRO A 216 -20.10 10.93 6.84
CA PRO A 216 -19.36 12.14 7.26
C PRO A 216 -19.18 12.26 8.77
N LYS A 217 -19.98 11.55 9.56
CA LYS A 217 -19.87 11.46 11.03
C LYS A 217 -19.61 10.02 11.42
N SER A 218 -18.47 9.73 12.02
CA SER A 218 -18.05 8.37 12.42
C SER A 218 -19.05 7.67 13.33
N LEU A 219 -19.71 8.41 14.23
CA LEU A 219 -20.74 7.86 15.12
C LEU A 219 -21.94 7.29 14.34
N VAL A 220 -22.33 7.90 13.24
CA VAL A 220 -23.48 7.44 12.43
C VAL A 220 -23.18 6.11 11.76
N SER A 221 -22.01 5.95 11.17
CA SER A 221 -21.59 4.68 10.56
C SER A 221 -21.44 3.57 11.61
N ARG A 222 -20.87 3.89 12.77
CA ARG A 222 -20.75 2.95 13.89
C ARG A 222 -22.12 2.50 14.39
N ASP A 223 -23.04 3.44 14.62
CA ASP A 223 -24.39 3.13 15.12
C ASP A 223 -25.17 2.29 14.11
N PHE A 224 -24.99 2.55 12.82
CA PHE A 224 -25.59 1.74 11.75
C PHE A 224 -25.10 0.30 11.83
N ILE A 225 -23.78 0.06 11.93
CA ILE A 225 -23.22 -1.30 12.04
C ILE A 225 -23.67 -1.98 13.32
N LEU A 226 -23.76 -1.26 14.45
CA LEU A 226 -24.27 -1.82 15.71
C LEU A 226 -25.73 -2.25 15.60
N LYS A 227 -26.58 -1.44 14.95
CA LYS A 227 -27.98 -1.80 14.70
C LYS A 227 -28.09 -3.06 13.83
N LEU A 228 -27.29 -3.13 12.75
CA LEU A 228 -27.26 -4.30 11.86
C LEU A 228 -26.87 -5.57 12.62
N LEU A 229 -25.85 -5.50 13.49
CA LEU A 229 -25.40 -6.61 14.32
C LEU A 229 -26.47 -7.06 15.32
N ASN A 230 -27.16 -6.11 15.94
CA ASN A 230 -28.22 -6.43 16.88
C ASN A 230 -29.43 -7.08 16.20
N GLN A 231 -29.85 -6.57 15.05
CA GLN A 231 -30.91 -7.19 14.25
C GLN A 231 -30.56 -8.63 13.85
N SER A 232 -29.36 -8.86 13.34
CA SER A 232 -28.91 -10.19 12.91
C SER A 232 -28.87 -11.22 14.05
N LYS A 233 -28.58 -10.78 15.28
CA LYS A 233 -28.64 -11.61 16.49
C LYS A 233 -30.07 -11.93 16.93
N ILE A 234 -30.96 -10.94 16.84
CA ILE A 234 -32.37 -11.10 17.22
C ILE A 234 -33.08 -12.07 16.27
N GLU A 235 -32.85 -11.92 14.98
CA GLU A 235 -33.48 -12.74 13.94
C GLU A 235 -32.92 -14.16 13.85
N LYS A 236 -31.91 -14.52 14.66
CA LYS A 236 -31.23 -15.86 14.65
C LYS A 236 -30.83 -16.32 13.24
N GLN A 237 -30.66 -15.40 12.30
CA GLN A 237 -30.32 -15.71 10.91
C GLN A 237 -28.85 -16.11 10.74
N ILE A 238 -28.03 -15.81 11.76
CA ILE A 238 -26.60 -16.12 11.74
C ILE A 238 -26.39 -17.50 12.38
N SER A 239 -25.90 -18.44 11.57
CA SER A 239 -25.50 -19.78 12.03
C SER A 239 -24.46 -19.71 13.14
N SER A 240 -24.47 -20.68 14.05
CA SER A 240 -23.46 -20.86 15.11
C SER A 240 -22.03 -21.00 14.56
N ASN A 241 -21.87 -21.29 13.29
CA ASN A 241 -20.58 -21.41 12.61
C ASN A 241 -20.02 -20.06 12.11
N VAL A 242 -20.75 -18.95 12.29
CA VAL A 242 -20.32 -17.61 11.89
C VAL A 242 -19.73 -16.89 13.09
N ARG A 243 -18.46 -16.50 12.97
CA ARG A 243 -17.79 -15.62 13.94
C ARG A 243 -17.88 -14.17 13.44
N ILE A 244 -18.46 -13.32 14.26
CA ILE A 244 -18.54 -11.88 13.98
C ILE A 244 -17.44 -11.17 14.78
N VAL A 245 -16.69 -10.31 14.10
CA VAL A 245 -15.65 -9.48 14.71
C VAL A 245 -15.95 -8.01 14.36
N GLY A 246 -15.94 -7.14 15.36
CA GLY A 246 -16.20 -5.71 15.16
C GLY A 246 -17.46 -5.23 15.89
N PRO A 247 -17.90 -3.96 15.63
CA PRO A 247 -17.29 -3.02 14.66
C PRO A 247 -15.92 -2.51 15.10
N LEU A 248 -15.03 -2.40 14.13
CA LEU A 248 -13.69 -1.83 14.30
C LEU A 248 -13.58 -0.59 13.44
N PRO A 249 -12.80 0.44 13.83
CA PRO A 249 -12.45 1.54 12.95
C PRO A 249 -11.84 1.01 11.66
N SER A 250 -12.13 1.65 10.54
CA SER A 250 -11.45 1.34 9.27
C SER A 250 -10.00 1.80 9.37
N ILE A 251 -9.07 0.88 9.14
CA ILE A 251 -7.63 1.15 9.07
C ILE A 251 -7.29 1.57 7.65
#